data_7f13d4c7899b85bd9e79887a1ca20e01
#
_entry.id   7f13d4c7899b85bd9e79887a1ca20e01
#
_cell.length_a   1.000
_cell.length_b   1.000
_cell.length_c   1.000
_cell.angle_alpha   90.00
_cell.angle_beta   90.00
_cell.angle_gamma   90.00
#
_symmetry.space_group_name_H-M   'P 1'
#
loop_
_entity.id
_entity.type
_entity.pdbx_description
1 polymer ?
#
loop_
_entity_poly.entity_id
_entity_poly.type
_entity_poly.pdbx_seq_one_letter_code
_entity_poly.pdbx_strand_id
1 'polypeptide(L)'
;MQPLYDKHFTLSTAALVRMVQDAGERTLELVADLEEAQFEVPLLALVNPFRWELGHVTFFYEMFLLQLLGQTKPMLVGAEDLYDSFKIDHDDRWSLPLPSCQQTLEYMQRVSDAVVERLQGH
;
A
#
# COMPACT_ATOMS: atom_id res chain seq x y z
N MET A 1 -9.74 -0.84 -30.44
CA MET A 1 -9.44 -0.68 -29.00
C MET A 1 -8.62 0.59 -28.81
N GLN A 2 -9.04 1.43 -27.90
CA GLN A 2 -8.27 2.64 -27.58
C GLN A 2 -6.97 2.26 -26.90
N PRO A 3 -5.84 2.88 -27.27
CA PRO A 3 -4.60 2.66 -26.53
C PRO A 3 -4.77 3.13 -25.07
N LEU A 4 -4.10 2.45 -24.13
CA LEU A 4 -4.09 2.84 -22.72
C LEU A 4 -3.51 4.23 -22.52
N TYR A 5 -2.80 4.74 -23.52
CA TYR A 5 -2.13 6.02 -23.45
C TYR A 5 -2.46 6.85 -24.67
N ASP A 6 -3.26 7.86 -24.48
CA ASP A 6 -3.56 8.87 -25.49
C ASP A 6 -3.21 10.23 -24.88
N LYS A 7 -2.42 11.03 -25.60
CA LYS A 7 -2.02 12.36 -25.14
C LYS A 7 -3.20 13.30 -24.88
N HIS A 8 -4.39 12.97 -25.37
CA HIS A 8 -5.62 13.71 -25.14
C HIS A 8 -6.53 13.06 -24.11
N PHE A 9 -6.12 11.94 -23.55
CA PHE A 9 -6.92 11.21 -22.57
C PHE A 9 -6.81 11.86 -21.19
N THR A 10 -7.94 12.27 -20.65
CA THR A 10 -8.02 12.84 -19.32
C THR A 10 -8.98 12.01 -18.47
N LEU A 11 -8.48 11.48 -17.35
CA LEU A 11 -9.31 10.76 -16.41
C LEU A 11 -10.07 11.75 -15.53
N SER A 12 -11.38 11.50 -15.35
CA SER A 12 -12.16 12.25 -14.39
C SER A 12 -11.75 11.88 -12.97
N THR A 13 -12.03 12.79 -12.02
CA THR A 13 -11.82 12.50 -10.60
C THR A 13 -12.57 11.23 -10.18
N ALA A 14 -13.81 11.06 -10.62
CA ALA A 14 -14.60 9.87 -10.31
C ALA A 14 -13.94 8.60 -10.84
N ALA A 15 -13.35 8.64 -12.03
CA ALA A 15 -12.63 7.49 -12.58
C ALA A 15 -11.39 7.16 -11.77
N LEU A 16 -10.62 8.17 -11.37
CA LEU A 16 -9.44 7.99 -10.53
C LEU A 16 -9.80 7.39 -9.17
N VAL A 17 -10.86 7.86 -8.54
CA VAL A 17 -11.36 7.32 -7.27
C VAL A 17 -11.70 5.84 -7.42
N ARG A 18 -12.43 5.48 -8.49
CA ARG A 18 -12.76 4.08 -8.75
C ARG A 18 -11.53 3.21 -8.96
N MET A 19 -10.51 3.72 -9.63
CA MET A 19 -9.26 2.98 -9.85
C MET A 19 -8.54 2.74 -8.52
N VAL A 20 -8.48 3.72 -7.65
CA VAL A 20 -7.87 3.59 -6.32
C VAL A 20 -8.63 2.55 -5.49
N GLN A 21 -9.95 2.65 -5.46
CA GLN A 21 -10.80 1.72 -4.71
C GLN A 21 -10.70 0.30 -5.26
N ASP A 22 -10.72 0.15 -6.59
CA ASP A 22 -10.58 -1.15 -7.23
C ASP A 22 -9.23 -1.81 -6.92
N ALA A 23 -8.15 -1.06 -6.96
CA ALA A 23 -6.83 -1.57 -6.63
C ALA A 23 -6.77 -2.08 -5.18
N GLY A 24 -7.36 -1.33 -4.25
CA GLY A 24 -7.45 -1.72 -2.85
C GLY A 24 -8.28 -2.98 -2.65
N GLU A 25 -9.44 -3.07 -3.30
CA GLU A 25 -10.31 -4.24 -3.22
C GLU A 25 -9.63 -5.49 -3.79
N ARG A 26 -8.94 -5.37 -4.91
CA ARG A 26 -8.21 -6.49 -5.52
C ARG A 26 -7.08 -6.97 -4.62
N THR A 27 -6.38 -6.05 -3.97
CA THR A 27 -5.33 -6.40 -3.01
C THR A 27 -5.91 -7.17 -1.84
N LEU A 28 -7.04 -6.72 -1.29
CA LEU A 28 -7.74 -7.42 -0.20
C LEU A 28 -8.20 -8.82 -0.63
N GLU A 29 -8.72 -8.97 -1.85
CA GLU A 29 -9.15 -10.26 -2.39
C GLU A 29 -8.00 -11.27 -2.45
N LEU A 30 -6.79 -10.82 -2.77
CA LEU A 30 -5.62 -11.69 -2.85
C LEU A 30 -5.27 -12.34 -1.51
N VAL A 31 -5.60 -11.70 -0.41
CA VAL A 31 -5.23 -12.17 0.93
C VAL A 31 -6.43 -12.55 1.79
N ALA A 32 -7.64 -12.43 1.28
CA ALA A 32 -8.87 -12.59 2.05
C ALA A 32 -9.05 -13.99 2.65
N ASP A 33 -8.53 -15.01 1.99
CA ASP A 33 -8.63 -16.41 2.42
C ASP A 33 -7.38 -16.91 3.18
N LEU A 34 -6.43 -16.02 3.45
CA LEU A 34 -5.23 -16.39 4.19
C LEU A 34 -5.46 -16.29 5.71
N GLU A 35 -5.01 -17.30 6.43
CA GLU A 35 -4.92 -17.26 7.87
C GLU A 35 -3.68 -16.46 8.29
N GLU A 36 -3.67 -15.97 9.53
CA GLU A 36 -2.57 -15.11 10.00
C GLU A 36 -1.19 -15.77 9.82
N ALA A 37 -1.08 -17.06 10.11
CA ALA A 37 0.17 -17.79 9.95
C ALA A 37 0.65 -17.85 8.49
N GLN A 38 -0.26 -17.78 7.53
CA GLN A 38 0.08 -17.84 6.11
C GLN A 38 0.66 -16.54 5.56
N PHE A 39 0.51 -15.42 6.29
CA PHE A 39 1.20 -14.18 5.95
C PHE A 39 2.70 -14.24 6.20
N GLU A 40 3.15 -15.19 7.02
CA GLU A 40 4.55 -15.41 7.34
C GLU A 40 5.09 -16.48 6.40
N VAL A 41 5.56 -16.06 5.22
CA VAL A 41 6.16 -17.00 4.27
C VAL A 41 7.55 -17.42 4.73
N PRO A 42 8.08 -18.57 4.26
CA PRO A 42 9.46 -18.96 4.54
C PRO A 42 10.46 -17.93 4.00
N LEU A 43 11.64 -17.87 4.59
CA LEU A 43 12.72 -17.02 4.11
C LEU A 43 13.21 -17.54 2.75
N LEU A 44 12.86 -16.82 1.71
CA LEU A 44 13.21 -17.14 0.31
C LEU A 44 13.78 -15.90 -0.36
N ALA A 45 14.77 -16.09 -1.23
CA ALA A 45 15.52 -14.98 -1.82
C ALA A 45 14.69 -14.03 -2.67
N LEU A 46 13.61 -14.51 -3.30
CA LEU A 46 12.83 -13.74 -4.27
C LEU A 46 11.43 -13.36 -3.77
N VAL A 47 11.12 -13.63 -2.52
CA VAL A 47 9.82 -13.28 -1.91
C VAL A 47 10.03 -12.51 -0.63
N ASN A 48 8.97 -11.82 -0.21
CA ASN A 48 8.91 -11.13 1.08
C ASN A 48 7.72 -11.70 1.88
N PRO A 49 7.71 -11.51 3.21
CA PRO A 49 6.50 -11.82 3.98
C PRO A 49 5.32 -11.01 3.43
N PHE A 50 4.16 -11.63 3.28
CA PHE A 50 2.99 -10.94 2.72
C PHE A 50 2.58 -9.75 3.59
N ARG A 51 2.69 -9.88 4.90
CA ARG A 51 2.40 -8.78 5.82
C ARG A 51 3.34 -7.59 5.58
N TRP A 52 4.61 -7.86 5.34
CA TRP A 52 5.57 -6.80 4.97
C TRP A 52 5.21 -6.18 3.63
N GLU A 53 4.88 -6.99 2.63
CA GLU A 53 4.51 -6.50 1.29
C GLU A 53 3.31 -5.55 1.33
N LEU A 54 2.28 -5.90 2.08
CA LEU A 54 1.09 -5.04 2.20
C LEU A 54 1.45 -3.70 2.85
N GLY A 55 2.25 -3.72 3.91
CA GLY A 55 2.70 -2.50 4.55
C GLY A 55 3.64 -1.69 3.68
N HIS A 56 4.53 -2.35 2.96
CA HIS A 56 5.48 -1.72 2.04
C HIS A 56 4.76 -0.98 0.90
N VAL A 57 3.82 -1.64 0.24
CA VAL A 57 3.03 -1.02 -0.83
C VAL A 57 2.27 0.19 -0.28
N THR A 58 1.67 0.04 0.90
CA THR A 58 0.93 1.12 1.55
C THR A 58 1.84 2.30 1.90
N PHE A 59 3.03 2.00 2.44
CA PHE A 59 4.01 3.02 2.79
C PHE A 59 4.43 3.85 1.57
N PHE A 60 4.76 3.19 0.45
CA PHE A 60 5.13 3.90 -0.76
C PHE A 60 3.94 4.67 -1.36
N TYR A 61 2.74 4.11 -1.27
CA TYR A 61 1.51 4.78 -1.70
C TYR A 61 1.31 6.08 -0.92
N GLU A 62 1.48 6.03 0.40
CA GLU A 62 1.41 7.21 1.25
C GLU A 62 2.50 8.22 0.90
N MET A 63 3.74 7.76 0.79
CA MET A 63 4.89 8.61 0.53
C MET A 63 4.79 9.31 -0.82
N PHE A 64 4.47 8.58 -1.88
CA PHE A 64 4.43 9.14 -3.23
C PHE A 64 3.17 9.93 -3.54
N LEU A 65 2.06 9.63 -2.89
CA LEU A 65 0.80 10.35 -3.17
C LEU A 65 0.47 11.38 -2.11
N LEU A 66 0.34 10.97 -0.87
CA LEU A 66 -0.14 11.88 0.17
C LEU A 66 0.90 12.91 0.59
N GLN A 67 2.15 12.53 0.72
CA GLN A 67 3.20 13.48 1.11
C GLN A 67 3.44 14.50 0.02
N LEU A 68 3.42 14.09 -1.25
CA LEU A 68 3.51 15.01 -2.37
C LEU A 68 2.31 15.96 -2.45
N LEU A 69 1.17 15.55 -1.92
CA LEU A 69 -0.05 16.37 -1.88
C LEU A 69 -0.17 17.23 -0.61
N GLY A 70 0.92 17.29 0.17
CA GLY A 70 1.01 18.18 1.32
C GLY A 70 0.79 17.57 2.68
N GLN A 71 0.70 16.25 2.78
CA GLN A 71 0.64 15.60 4.08
C GLN A 71 1.97 15.80 4.83
N THR A 72 1.89 16.23 6.08
CA THR A 72 3.09 16.54 6.88
C THR A 72 3.44 15.48 7.91
N LYS A 73 2.49 14.61 8.27
CA LYS A 73 2.69 13.57 9.28
C LYS A 73 2.37 12.20 8.70
N PRO A 74 3.22 11.20 8.98
CA PRO A 74 2.92 9.84 8.52
C PRO A 74 1.70 9.28 9.25
N MET A 75 0.92 8.47 8.56
CA MET A 75 -0.25 7.80 9.14
C MET A 75 0.14 6.65 10.06
N LEU A 76 1.34 6.11 9.88
CA LEU A 76 1.93 5.12 10.77
C LEU A 76 3.30 5.61 11.21
N VAL A 77 3.43 5.94 12.50
CA VAL A 77 4.70 6.41 13.05
C VAL A 77 5.75 5.30 12.95
N GLY A 78 6.94 5.65 12.43
CA GLY A 78 8.03 4.68 12.28
C GLY A 78 7.92 3.78 11.06
N ALA A 79 6.96 4.03 10.16
CA ALA A 79 6.76 3.19 8.98
C ALA A 79 8.01 3.08 8.10
N GLU A 80 8.81 4.13 7.98
CA GLU A 80 10.02 4.09 7.17
C GLU A 80 11.05 3.08 7.68
N ASP A 81 11.10 2.87 8.99
CA ASP A 81 12.01 1.90 9.60
C ASP A 81 11.53 0.45 9.42
N LEU A 82 10.29 0.26 9.01
CA LEU A 82 9.71 -1.04 8.75
C LEU A 82 9.65 -1.37 7.25
N TYR A 83 9.32 -0.39 6.42
CA TYR A 83 8.87 -0.65 5.06
C TYR A 83 9.71 -0.01 3.96
N ASP A 84 10.68 0.84 4.28
CA ASP A 84 11.53 1.44 3.26
C ASP A 84 12.51 0.41 2.73
N SER A 85 12.25 -0.11 1.54
CA SER A 85 13.06 -1.15 0.92
C SER A 85 14.48 -0.68 0.57
N PHE A 86 14.73 0.61 0.52
CA PHE A 86 16.07 1.16 0.32
C PHE A 86 16.92 1.11 1.58
N LYS A 87 16.28 1.05 2.75
CA LYS A 87 16.95 1.00 4.05
C LYS A 87 17.04 -0.40 4.63
N ILE A 88 16.10 -1.28 4.28
CA ILE A 88 15.92 -2.56 4.95
C ILE A 88 16.33 -3.69 4.02
N ASP A 89 17.37 -4.42 4.42
CA ASP A 89 17.84 -5.56 3.67
C ASP A 89 16.77 -6.65 3.61
N HIS A 90 16.75 -7.40 2.51
CA HIS A 90 15.74 -8.42 2.26
C HIS A 90 15.59 -9.39 3.43
N ASP A 91 16.69 -9.95 3.93
CA ASP A 91 16.63 -10.99 4.95
C ASP A 91 16.14 -10.48 6.30
N ASP A 92 16.25 -9.18 6.57
CA ASP A 92 15.80 -8.57 7.82
C ASP A 92 14.29 -8.42 7.89
N ARG A 93 13.58 -8.53 6.77
CA ARG A 93 12.13 -8.31 6.69
C ARG A 93 11.32 -9.35 7.46
N TRP A 94 11.91 -10.50 7.78
CA TRP A 94 11.25 -11.54 8.58
C TRP A 94 11.35 -11.30 10.08
N SER A 95 12.27 -10.45 10.52
CA SER A 95 12.54 -10.20 11.94
C SER A 95 12.12 -8.80 12.42
N LEU A 96 11.46 -8.01 11.58
CA LEU A 96 10.99 -6.68 11.95
C LEU A 96 9.76 -6.76 12.88
N PRO A 97 9.61 -5.79 13.79
CA PRO A 97 8.42 -5.71 14.64
C PRO A 97 7.23 -5.12 13.86
N LEU A 98 6.74 -5.88 12.89
CA LEU A 98 5.65 -5.43 12.01
C LEU A 98 4.32 -5.36 12.79
N PRO A 99 3.42 -4.43 12.41
CA PRO A 99 2.04 -4.47 12.89
C PRO A 99 1.37 -5.81 12.59
N SER A 100 0.32 -6.14 13.31
CA SER A 100 -0.48 -7.34 13.04
C SER A 100 -1.09 -7.29 11.64
N CYS A 101 -1.59 -8.41 11.14
CA CYS A 101 -2.30 -8.44 9.86
C CYS A 101 -3.48 -7.48 9.87
N GLN A 102 -4.27 -7.47 10.93
CA GLN A 102 -5.41 -6.56 11.05
C GLN A 102 -4.97 -5.10 11.03
N GLN A 103 -3.94 -4.75 11.80
CA GLN A 103 -3.41 -3.39 11.84
C GLN A 103 -2.85 -2.97 10.47
N THR A 104 -2.22 -3.91 9.76
CA THR A 104 -1.70 -3.66 8.41
C THR A 104 -2.83 -3.36 7.43
N LEU A 105 -3.91 -4.15 7.48
CA LEU A 105 -5.08 -3.91 6.62
C LEU A 105 -5.79 -2.59 6.97
N GLU A 106 -5.85 -2.24 8.24
CA GLU A 106 -6.38 -0.94 8.68
C GLU A 106 -5.53 0.21 8.17
N TYR A 107 -4.22 0.10 8.25
CA TYR A 107 -3.29 1.09 7.70
C TYR A 107 -3.52 1.27 6.19
N MET A 108 -3.62 0.17 5.47
CA MET A 108 -3.89 0.20 4.03
C MET A 108 -5.21 0.90 3.72
N GLN A 109 -6.27 0.61 4.46
CA GLN A 109 -7.58 1.23 4.25
C GLN A 109 -7.53 2.73 4.54
N ARG A 110 -6.85 3.13 5.61
CA ARG A 110 -6.72 4.55 5.98
C ARG A 110 -5.98 5.35 4.92
N VAL A 111 -4.91 4.81 4.37
CA VAL A 111 -4.16 5.47 3.30
C VAL A 111 -5.01 5.56 2.03
N SER A 112 -5.69 4.49 1.65
CA SER A 112 -6.58 4.47 0.49
C SER A 112 -7.69 5.52 0.64
N ASP A 113 -8.33 5.58 1.79
CA ASP A 113 -9.39 6.58 2.07
C ASP A 113 -8.85 8.00 1.98
N ALA A 114 -7.66 8.25 2.49
CA ALA A 114 -7.04 9.56 2.44
C ALA A 114 -6.71 9.98 0.99
N VAL A 115 -6.26 9.04 0.16
CA VAL A 115 -6.02 9.32 -1.27
C VAL A 115 -7.33 9.69 -1.95
N VAL A 116 -8.41 8.95 -1.69
CA VAL A 116 -9.74 9.26 -2.25
C VAL A 116 -10.20 10.64 -1.83
N GLU A 117 -10.05 10.99 -0.55
CA GLU A 117 -10.43 12.33 -0.06
C GLU A 117 -9.64 13.42 -0.78
N ARG A 118 -8.34 13.23 -0.98
CA ARG A 118 -7.53 14.21 -1.71
C ARG A 118 -7.95 14.34 -3.16
N LEU A 119 -8.27 13.24 -3.82
CA LEU A 119 -8.77 13.26 -5.20
C LEU A 119 -10.09 14.01 -5.30
N GLN A 120 -10.93 13.94 -4.27
CA GLN A 120 -12.22 14.62 -4.22
C GLN A 120 -12.12 16.09 -3.75
N GLY A 121 -10.92 16.57 -3.45
CA GLY A 121 -10.68 17.96 -3.09
C GLY A 121 -10.91 18.29 -1.62
N HIS A 122 -10.88 17.31 -0.77
CA HIS A 122 -11.10 17.51 0.67
C HIS A 122 -9.84 17.64 1.48
#